data_817c8608807c50e2ef002a9a86a84f4b
#
_entry.id   817c8608807c50e2ef002a9a86a84f4b
#
_cell.length_a   1.000
_cell.length_b   1.000
_cell.length_c   1.000
_cell.angle_alpha   90.00
_cell.angle_beta   90.00
_cell.angle_gamma   90.00
#
_symmetry.space_group_name_H-M   'P 1'
#
loop_
_entity.id
_entity.type
_entity.pdbx_description
1 polymer ?
#
loop_
_entity_poly.entity_id
_entity_poly.type
_entity_poly.pdbx_seq_one_letter_code
_entity_poly.pdbx_strand_id
1 'polypeptide(L)'
;MSRVIKTVITFGTFDLLHIGHINILRRAKALGDRLIVGVSTDELNFSKKNIYPVYNEMDRFEIVQSICFVDGVFFERSLEEKGPYIEMFHADILVMGDDWKGEFDHWGKEYDCEVIYLERTEGISTTITKDNITGS
;
A
#
# COMPACT_ATOMS: atom_id res chain seq x y z
N MET A 1 0.77 16.58 28.71
CA MET A 1 1.39 15.34 28.23
C MET A 1 1.20 15.26 26.72
N SER A 2 2.27 15.19 25.97
CA SER A 2 2.17 15.09 24.51
C SER A 2 1.78 13.68 24.11
N ARG A 3 0.85 13.58 23.18
CA ARG A 3 0.43 12.30 22.59
C ARG A 3 1.42 11.90 21.51
N VAL A 4 1.87 10.65 21.56
CA VAL A 4 2.72 10.09 20.51
C VAL A 4 1.84 9.62 19.37
N ILE A 5 2.04 10.19 18.18
CA ILE A 5 1.30 9.82 16.99
C ILE A 5 1.93 8.57 16.38
N LYS A 6 1.15 7.51 16.25
CA LYS A 6 1.60 6.28 15.61
C LYS A 6 1.27 6.33 14.11
N THR A 7 2.31 6.27 13.28
CA THR A 7 2.18 6.33 11.82
C THR A 7 2.29 4.94 11.22
N VAL A 8 1.32 4.62 10.36
CA VAL A 8 1.29 3.39 9.59
C VAL A 8 1.60 3.72 8.14
N ILE A 9 2.49 2.95 7.52
CA ILE A 9 2.81 3.09 6.11
C ILE A 9 2.47 1.79 5.38
N THR A 10 1.94 1.90 4.18
CA THR A 10 1.67 0.74 3.32
C THR A 10 1.95 1.10 1.87
N PHE A 11 2.18 0.10 1.05
CA PHE A 11 2.55 0.27 -0.34
C PHE A 11 1.70 -0.64 -1.21
N GLY A 12 1.38 -0.20 -2.41
CA GLY A 12 0.66 -1.03 -3.36
C GLY A 12 0.46 -0.37 -4.70
N THR A 13 -0.09 -1.12 -5.64
CA THR A 13 -0.44 -0.62 -6.96
C THR A 13 -1.78 0.09 -6.93
N PHE A 14 -2.75 -0.48 -6.26
CA PHE A 14 -4.12 0.05 -6.14
C PHE A 14 -4.77 0.29 -7.50
N ASP A 15 -4.56 -0.63 -8.42
CA ASP A 15 -5.17 -0.57 -9.74
C ASP A 15 -6.61 -1.09 -9.66
N LEU A 16 -7.53 -0.44 -10.34
CA LEU A 16 -8.97 -0.79 -10.31
C LEU A 16 -9.45 -0.94 -8.86
N LEU A 17 -9.31 0.14 -8.09
CA LEU A 17 -9.62 0.14 -6.66
C LEU A 17 -10.99 -0.48 -6.38
N HIS A 18 -11.01 -1.42 -5.45
CA HIS A 18 -12.24 -2.12 -5.06
C HIS A 18 -12.31 -2.28 -3.54
N ILE A 19 -13.38 -2.90 -3.05
CA ILE A 19 -13.61 -3.02 -1.62
C ILE A 19 -12.49 -3.75 -0.88
N GLY A 20 -11.81 -4.69 -1.55
CA GLY A 20 -10.65 -5.38 -0.96
C GLY A 20 -9.53 -4.42 -0.61
N HIS A 21 -9.23 -3.46 -1.49
CA HIS A 21 -8.25 -2.41 -1.22
C HIS A 21 -8.69 -1.53 -0.06
N ILE A 22 -9.95 -1.12 -0.06
CA ILE A 22 -10.51 -0.26 0.99
C ILE A 22 -10.42 -0.96 2.35
N ASN A 23 -10.76 -2.24 2.41
CA ASN A 23 -10.72 -2.99 3.66
C ASN A 23 -9.29 -3.09 4.23
N ILE A 24 -8.30 -3.36 3.39
CA ILE A 24 -6.90 -3.41 3.84
C ILE A 24 -6.46 -2.04 4.34
N LEU A 25 -6.77 -0.98 3.61
CA LEU A 25 -6.40 0.37 4.02
C LEU A 25 -7.09 0.78 5.32
N ARG A 26 -8.36 0.43 5.47
CA ARG A 26 -9.11 0.71 6.71
C ARG A 26 -8.50 -0.03 7.90
N ARG A 27 -8.16 -1.28 7.72
CA ARG A 27 -7.54 -2.10 8.78
C ARG A 27 -6.15 -1.58 9.12
N ALA A 28 -5.39 -1.14 8.11
CA ALA A 28 -4.08 -0.50 8.34
C ALA A 28 -4.24 0.77 9.17
N LYS A 29 -5.20 1.63 8.81
CA LYS A 29 -5.47 2.87 9.57
C LYS A 29 -5.80 2.56 11.03
N ALA A 30 -6.56 1.50 11.28
CA ALA A 30 -6.97 1.12 12.63
C ALA A 30 -5.80 0.72 13.53
N LEU A 31 -4.63 0.42 12.95
CA LEU A 31 -3.44 0.05 13.72
C LEU A 31 -2.69 1.25 14.27
N GLY A 32 -3.04 2.46 13.84
CA GLY A 32 -2.35 3.66 14.30
C GLY A 32 -3.21 4.89 14.18
N ASP A 33 -2.58 6.05 14.23
CA ASP A 33 -3.26 7.34 14.18
C ASP A 33 -3.24 7.96 12.78
N ARG A 34 -2.21 7.65 12.00
CA ARG A 34 -1.99 8.25 10.68
C ARG A 34 -1.62 7.18 9.68
N LEU A 35 -2.26 7.19 8.52
CA LEU A 35 -1.98 6.26 7.43
C LEU A 35 -1.38 6.97 6.24
N ILE A 36 -0.18 6.55 5.86
CA ILE A 36 0.54 7.04 4.68
C ILE A 36 0.60 5.91 3.65
N VAL A 37 0.25 6.20 2.41
CA VAL A 37 0.16 5.18 1.36
C VAL A 37 1.12 5.50 0.23
N GLY A 38 2.00 4.55 -0.09
CA GLY A 38 2.88 4.62 -1.26
C GLY A 38 2.22 3.92 -2.44
N VAL A 39 2.00 4.68 -3.51
CA VAL A 39 1.41 4.16 -4.75
C VAL A 39 2.54 3.90 -5.73
N SER A 40 2.68 2.65 -6.18
CA SER A 40 3.77 2.30 -7.10
C SER A 40 3.57 2.95 -8.46
N THR A 41 4.67 3.46 -9.03
CA THR A 41 4.63 4.11 -10.35
C THR A 41 4.33 3.10 -11.45
N ASP A 42 3.89 3.58 -12.61
CA ASP A 42 3.66 2.73 -13.77
C ASP A 42 4.95 2.02 -14.17
N GLU A 43 6.07 2.74 -14.14
CA GLU A 43 7.37 2.17 -14.47
C GLU A 43 7.79 1.07 -13.51
N LEU A 44 7.59 1.27 -12.19
CA LEU A 44 7.89 0.24 -11.21
C LEU A 44 7.04 -1.01 -11.44
N ASN A 45 5.75 -0.85 -11.72
CA ASN A 45 4.87 -1.98 -11.99
C ASN A 45 5.30 -2.73 -13.24
N PHE A 46 5.67 -2.00 -14.30
CA PHE A 46 6.15 -2.62 -15.52
C PHE A 46 7.44 -3.42 -15.27
N SER A 47 8.35 -2.90 -14.48
CA SER A 47 9.60 -3.59 -14.15
C SER A 47 9.38 -4.90 -13.38
N LYS A 48 8.33 -4.96 -12.55
CA LYS A 48 8.00 -6.14 -11.75
C LYS A 48 7.22 -7.19 -12.53
N LYS A 49 6.25 -6.77 -13.33
CA LYS A 49 5.25 -7.66 -13.94
C LYS A 49 5.27 -7.65 -15.46
N ASN A 50 6.09 -6.81 -16.06
CA ASN A 50 6.16 -6.61 -17.52
C ASN A 50 4.80 -6.21 -18.14
N ILE A 51 3.98 -5.51 -17.34
CA ILE A 51 2.66 -5.01 -17.77
C ILE A 51 2.37 -3.73 -17.00
N TYR A 52 1.77 -2.76 -17.69
CA TYR A 52 1.33 -1.52 -17.06
C TYR A 52 -0.02 -1.71 -16.38
N PRO A 53 -0.28 -0.98 -15.26
CA PRO A 53 -1.63 -0.94 -14.68
C PRO A 53 -2.67 -0.44 -15.66
N VAL A 54 -3.94 -0.78 -15.44
CA VAL A 54 -5.06 -0.28 -16.26
C VAL A 54 -5.22 1.23 -16.06
N TYR A 55 -5.22 1.70 -14.81
CA TYR A 55 -5.21 3.12 -14.50
C TYR A 55 -3.77 3.61 -14.40
N ASN A 56 -3.49 4.79 -14.96
CA ASN A 56 -2.16 5.37 -14.84
C ASN A 56 -1.87 5.80 -13.40
N GLU A 57 -0.60 6.05 -13.11
CA GLU A 57 -0.18 6.37 -11.73
C GLU A 57 -0.86 7.62 -11.17
N MET A 58 -1.09 8.64 -11.98
CA MET A 58 -1.74 9.87 -11.52
C MET A 58 -3.17 9.62 -11.08
N ASP A 59 -3.91 8.83 -11.85
CA ASP A 59 -5.29 8.48 -11.50
C ASP A 59 -5.33 7.61 -10.24
N ARG A 60 -4.42 6.64 -10.14
CA ARG A 60 -4.35 5.77 -8.95
C ARG A 60 -3.99 6.57 -7.70
N PHE A 61 -3.05 7.51 -7.83
CA PHE A 61 -2.69 8.41 -6.74
C PHE A 61 -3.91 9.22 -6.28
N GLU A 62 -4.63 9.81 -7.22
CA GLU A 62 -5.76 10.67 -6.92
C GLU A 62 -6.91 9.90 -6.25
N ILE A 63 -7.18 8.69 -6.75
CA ILE A 63 -8.21 7.83 -6.17
C ILE A 63 -7.86 7.48 -4.71
N VAL A 64 -6.62 7.07 -4.44
CA VAL A 64 -6.19 6.75 -3.07
C VAL A 64 -6.24 7.98 -2.18
N GLN A 65 -5.78 9.13 -2.68
CA GLN A 65 -5.80 10.38 -1.93
C GLN A 65 -7.21 10.81 -1.54
N SER A 66 -8.21 10.41 -2.32
CA SER A 66 -9.61 10.74 -2.07
C SER A 66 -10.27 9.91 -0.98
N ILE A 67 -9.59 8.87 -0.48
CA ILE A 67 -10.12 8.03 0.60
C ILE A 67 -10.04 8.80 1.91
N CYS A 68 -11.18 8.95 2.58
CA CYS A 68 -11.30 9.87 3.72
C CYS A 68 -10.36 9.56 4.90
N PHE A 69 -9.97 8.32 5.10
CA PHE A 69 -9.09 7.94 6.21
C PHE A 69 -7.61 7.81 5.82
N VAL A 70 -7.26 8.12 4.59
CA VAL A 70 -5.86 8.18 4.15
C VAL A 70 -5.33 9.58 4.44
N ASP A 71 -4.23 9.67 5.17
CA ASP A 71 -3.68 10.95 5.63
C ASP A 71 -2.63 11.52 4.68
N GLY A 72 -1.95 10.67 3.93
CA GLY A 72 -0.99 11.13 2.94
C GLY A 72 -0.72 10.06 1.89
N VAL A 73 -0.32 10.49 0.70
CA VAL A 73 -0.01 9.61 -0.43
C VAL A 73 1.29 10.08 -1.06
N PHE A 74 2.11 9.15 -1.50
CA PHE A 74 3.33 9.44 -2.24
C PHE A 74 3.54 8.36 -3.31
N PHE A 75 4.46 8.61 -4.25
CA PHE A 75 4.80 7.62 -5.27
C PHE A 75 5.94 6.73 -4.80
N GLU A 76 5.74 5.42 -4.87
CA GLU A 76 6.81 4.45 -4.68
C GLU A 76 7.47 4.20 -6.03
N ARG A 77 8.74 4.55 -6.15
CA ARG A 77 9.50 4.45 -7.42
C ARG A 77 10.37 3.21 -7.50
N SER A 78 10.69 2.60 -6.37
CA SER A 78 11.61 1.48 -6.29
C SER A 78 11.30 0.65 -5.05
N LEU A 79 11.43 -0.69 -5.17
CA LEU A 79 11.22 -1.58 -4.03
C LEU A 79 12.29 -1.37 -2.96
N GLU A 80 13.51 -1.02 -3.35
CA GLU A 80 14.62 -0.79 -2.44
C GLU A 80 14.46 0.50 -1.62
N GLU A 81 13.57 1.39 -2.03
CA GLU A 81 13.34 2.66 -1.34
C GLU A 81 12.33 2.56 -0.19
N LYS A 82 11.76 1.38 0.09
CA LYS A 82 10.82 1.25 1.19
C LYS A 82 11.41 1.69 2.52
N GLY A 83 12.66 1.29 2.79
CA GLY A 83 13.36 1.71 4.01
C GLY A 83 13.48 3.23 4.13
N PRO A 84 14.04 3.92 3.12
CA PRO A 84 14.06 5.38 3.13
C PRO A 84 12.70 6.04 3.32
N TYR A 85 11.63 5.49 2.75
CA TYR A 85 10.28 6.03 2.99
C TYR A 85 9.81 5.80 4.41
N ILE A 86 10.10 4.63 5.00
CA ILE A 86 9.79 4.35 6.41
C ILE A 86 10.46 5.40 7.30
N GLU A 87 11.72 5.70 7.04
CA GLU A 87 12.47 6.69 7.79
C GLU A 87 11.93 8.11 7.56
N MET A 88 11.67 8.47 6.31
CA MET A 88 11.18 9.80 5.94
C MET A 88 9.88 10.16 6.65
N PHE A 89 8.96 9.22 6.73
CA PHE A 89 7.65 9.44 7.35
C PHE A 89 7.60 9.06 8.83
N HIS A 90 8.72 8.62 9.40
CA HIS A 90 8.79 8.14 10.79
C HIS A 90 7.73 7.08 11.07
N ALA A 91 7.62 6.12 10.14
CA ALA A 91 6.60 5.09 10.25
C ALA A 91 6.92 4.12 11.39
N ASP A 92 5.91 3.85 12.20
CA ASP A 92 6.02 2.90 13.31
C ASP A 92 5.62 1.50 12.88
N ILE A 93 4.75 1.40 11.89
CA ILE A 93 4.21 0.13 11.40
C ILE A 93 4.22 0.13 9.86
N LEU A 94 4.78 -0.93 9.29
CA LEU A 94 4.68 -1.22 7.86
C LEU A 94 3.63 -2.31 7.68
N VAL A 95 2.59 -2.02 6.88
CA VAL A 95 1.53 -2.99 6.58
C VAL A 95 1.62 -3.41 5.13
N MET A 96 1.59 -4.71 4.90
CA MET A 96 1.53 -5.28 3.55
C MET A 96 0.48 -6.39 3.52
N GLY A 97 0.03 -6.77 2.34
CA GLY A 97 -0.83 -7.94 2.18
C GLY A 97 -0.09 -9.23 2.54
N ASP A 98 -0.81 -10.27 2.94
CA ASP A 98 -0.19 -11.53 3.37
C ASP A 98 0.47 -12.32 2.23
N ASP A 99 0.21 -11.95 0.97
CA ASP A 99 0.94 -12.47 -0.19
C ASP A 99 2.46 -12.23 -0.06
N TRP A 100 2.84 -11.23 0.70
CA TRP A 100 4.23 -10.80 0.89
C TRP A 100 4.81 -11.27 2.22
N LYS A 101 4.14 -12.16 2.92
CA LYS A 101 4.50 -12.56 4.28
C LYS A 101 5.97 -12.95 4.39
N GLY A 102 6.67 -12.29 5.31
CA GLY A 102 8.09 -12.50 5.57
C GLY A 102 9.05 -11.73 4.67
N GLU A 103 8.60 -11.24 3.53
CA GLU A 103 9.50 -10.62 2.54
C GLU A 103 10.01 -9.24 2.96
N PHE A 104 9.34 -8.57 3.88
CA PHE A 104 9.71 -7.23 4.32
C PHE A 104 10.15 -7.17 5.78
N ASP A 105 10.33 -8.32 6.43
CA ASP A 105 10.71 -8.37 7.85
C ASP A 105 12.04 -7.66 8.12
N HIS A 106 12.97 -7.72 7.17
CA HIS A 106 14.28 -7.07 7.31
C HIS A 106 14.16 -5.54 7.44
N TRP A 107 13.15 -4.94 6.80
CA TRP A 107 12.91 -3.49 6.92
C TRP A 107 12.48 -3.12 8.33
N GLY A 108 11.72 -3.99 8.99
CA GLY A 108 11.32 -3.78 10.37
C GLY A 108 12.51 -3.75 11.32
N LYS A 109 13.47 -4.63 11.12
CA LYS A 109 14.66 -4.70 11.95
C LYS A 109 15.59 -3.52 11.68
N GLU A 110 15.76 -3.15 10.42
CA GLU A 110 16.68 -2.08 10.03
C GLU A 110 16.20 -0.70 10.46
N TYR A 111 14.89 -0.46 10.41
CA TYR A 111 14.31 0.86 10.67
C TYR A 111 13.48 0.94 11.94
N ASP A 112 13.56 -0.07 12.79
CA ASP A 112 12.81 -0.12 14.06
C ASP A 112 11.31 0.08 13.84
N CYS A 113 10.76 -0.70 12.93
CA CYS A 113 9.38 -0.62 12.49
C CYS A 113 8.72 -1.98 12.63
N GLU A 114 7.49 -2.03 13.12
CA GLU A 114 6.74 -3.28 13.19
C GLU A 114 6.20 -3.61 11.80
N VAL A 115 6.39 -4.86 11.34
CA VAL A 115 5.88 -5.30 10.04
C VAL A 115 4.69 -6.22 10.26
N ILE A 116 3.55 -5.84 9.70
CA ILE A 116 2.29 -6.57 9.87
C ILE A 116 1.77 -6.95 8.48
N TYR A 117 1.38 -8.22 8.32
CA TYR A 117 0.81 -8.71 7.08
C TYR A 117 -0.68 -8.97 7.30
N LEU A 118 -1.53 -8.35 6.47
CA LEU A 118 -2.99 -8.46 6.59
C LEU A 118 -3.56 -9.40 5.53
N GLU A 119 -4.52 -10.20 5.92
CA GLU A 119 -5.25 -11.06 5.00
C GLU A 119 -6.08 -10.21 4.04
N ARG A 120 -6.12 -10.62 2.76
CA ARG A 120 -6.96 -9.97 1.78
C ARG A 120 -8.41 -10.40 1.95
N THR A 121 -9.34 -9.57 1.46
CA THR A 121 -10.75 -9.92 1.41
C THR A 121 -10.92 -11.07 0.42
N GLU A 122 -11.43 -12.21 0.90
CA GLU A 122 -11.58 -13.43 0.12
C GLU A 122 -12.47 -13.21 -1.10
N GLY A 123 -12.05 -13.77 -2.22
CA GLY A 123 -12.82 -13.74 -3.46
C GLY A 123 -12.77 -12.41 -4.22
N ILE A 124 -12.02 -11.42 -3.72
CA ILE A 124 -11.91 -10.11 -4.37
C ILE A 124 -10.46 -9.80 -4.63
N SER A 125 -10.12 -9.52 -5.89
CA SER A 125 -8.78 -9.11 -6.28
C SER A 125 -8.85 -8.29 -7.56
N THR A 126 -7.77 -7.56 -7.87
CA THR A 126 -7.66 -6.80 -9.11
C THR A 126 -7.74 -7.73 -10.33
N THR A 127 -7.14 -8.90 -10.26
CA THR A 127 -7.19 -9.88 -11.35
C THR A 127 -8.63 -10.32 -11.63
N ILE A 128 -9.39 -10.66 -10.60
CA ILE A 128 -10.80 -11.05 -10.75
C ILE A 128 -11.59 -9.88 -11.33
N THR A 129 -11.36 -8.66 -10.85
CA THR A 129 -12.04 -7.47 -11.34
C THR A 129 -11.75 -7.24 -12.84
N LYS A 130 -10.49 -7.38 -13.25
CA LYS A 130 -10.09 -7.24 -14.66
C LYS A 130 -10.77 -8.30 -15.53
N ASP A 131 -10.79 -9.54 -15.08
CA ASP A 131 -11.42 -10.64 -15.81
C ASP A 131 -12.92 -10.40 -15.98
N ASN A 132 -13.59 -9.89 -14.96
CA ASN A 132 -15.01 -9.57 -15.04
C ASN A 132 -15.30 -8.46 -16.04
N ILE A 133 -14.40 -7.49 -16.16
CA ILE A 133 -14.54 -6.39 -17.13
C ILE A 133 -14.29 -6.89 -18.55
N THR A 134 -13.24 -7.67 -18.75
CA THR A 134 -12.80 -8.09 -20.09
C THR A 134 -13.48 -9.36 -20.58
N GLY A 135 -13.99 -10.19 -19.68
CA GLY A 135 -14.62 -11.45 -20.00
C GLY A 135 -16.13 -11.37 -20.23
N SER A 136 -16.69 -10.18 -20.10
CA SER A 136 -18.13 -9.97 -20.25
C SER A 136 -18.57 -9.78 -21.68
#